data_283dfb75cab06c1fd5665d4400ef0d6e
#
_entry.id   283dfb75cab06c1fd5665d4400ef0d6e
#
_cell.length_a   1.000
_cell.length_b   1.000
_cell.length_c   1.000
_cell.angle_alpha   90.00
_cell.angle_beta   90.00
_cell.angle_gamma   90.00
#
_symmetry.space_group_name_H-M   'P 1'
#
loop_
_entity.id
_entity.type
_entity.pdbx_description
1 polymer ?
#
loop_
_entity_poly.entity_id
_entity_poly.type
_entity_poly.pdbx_seq_one_letter_code
_entity_poly.pdbx_strand_id
1 'polypeptide(L)'
;MDFNFRKKMIDDLFVSVGQTVGVQVFVIIFERALWKTELNYVEADLIHVSEAGIELQELSKIAPDRAVLVLTGFLNNIVNTLVQLIGKQLVKQLTEELGDFMIEENN
;
A
#
# COMPACT_ATOMS: atom_id res chain seq x y z
N MET A 1 -2.40 -14.17 7.89
CA MET A 1 -2.60 -12.73 7.99
C MET A 1 -3.87 -12.34 7.31
N ASP A 2 -4.64 -11.55 7.99
CA ASP A 2 -5.96 -11.20 7.52
C ASP A 2 -6.01 -9.81 6.88
N PHE A 3 -7.20 -9.45 6.45
CA PHE A 3 -7.48 -8.18 5.82
C PHE A 3 -7.16 -7.00 6.75
N ASN A 4 -7.55 -7.08 8.01
CA ASN A 4 -7.37 -5.97 8.95
C ASN A 4 -5.91 -5.68 9.23
N PHE A 5 -5.08 -6.70 9.30
CA PHE A 5 -3.65 -6.53 9.49
C PHE A 5 -3.05 -5.75 8.32
N ARG A 6 -3.38 -6.14 7.10
CA ARG A 6 -2.86 -5.48 5.91
C ARG A 6 -3.40 -4.06 5.75
N LYS A 7 -4.66 -3.86 6.11
CA LYS A 7 -5.26 -2.53 6.10
C LYS A 7 -4.51 -1.60 7.05
N LYS A 8 -4.22 -2.08 8.26
CA LYS A 8 -3.48 -1.29 9.25
C LYS A 8 -2.09 -0.94 8.73
N MET A 9 -1.42 -1.86 8.09
CA MET A 9 -0.10 -1.61 7.53
C MET A 9 -0.14 -0.54 6.45
N ILE A 10 -1.13 -0.58 5.58
CA ILE A 10 -1.29 0.42 4.53
C ILE A 10 -1.56 1.78 5.15
N ASP A 11 -2.43 1.86 6.15
CA ASP A 11 -2.74 3.11 6.84
C ASP A 11 -1.52 3.68 7.56
N ASP A 12 -0.77 2.83 8.25
CA ASP A 12 0.44 3.25 8.95
C ASP A 12 1.51 3.74 7.96
N LEU A 13 1.63 3.06 6.85
CA LEU A 13 2.57 3.45 5.79
C LEU A 13 2.18 4.80 5.19
N PHE A 14 0.88 5.02 4.97
CA PHE A 14 0.38 6.29 4.47
C PHE A 14 0.80 7.44 5.40
N VAL A 15 0.59 7.27 6.70
CA VAL A 15 0.93 8.31 7.68
C VAL A 15 2.45 8.51 7.75
N SER A 16 3.19 7.43 7.90
CA SER A 16 4.64 7.48 8.10
C SER A 16 5.37 8.10 6.90
N VAL A 17 5.06 7.64 5.70
CA VAL A 17 5.73 8.14 4.50
C VAL A 17 5.20 9.53 4.14
N GLY A 18 3.92 9.78 4.38
CA GLY A 18 3.33 11.09 4.13
C GLY A 18 4.00 12.20 4.92
N GLN A 19 4.42 11.91 6.14
CA GLN A 19 5.14 12.87 6.98
C GLN A 19 6.52 13.21 6.42
N THR A 20 7.10 12.29 5.68
CA THR A 20 8.45 12.46 5.13
C THR A 20 8.43 13.19 3.78
N VAL A 21 7.56 12.78 2.88
CA VAL A 21 7.56 13.31 1.50
C VAL A 21 6.41 14.27 1.22
N GLY A 22 5.49 14.43 2.16
CA GLY A 22 4.30 15.24 1.97
C GLY A 22 3.13 14.42 1.46
N VAL A 23 1.92 14.76 1.96
CA VAL A 23 0.71 13.98 1.66
C VAL A 23 0.37 14.01 0.18
N GLN A 24 0.52 15.16 -0.48
CA GLN A 24 0.18 15.27 -1.90
C GLN A 24 1.05 14.38 -2.76
N VAL A 25 2.35 14.36 -2.48
CA VAL A 25 3.29 13.49 -3.20
C VAL A 25 2.95 12.03 -2.93
N PHE A 26 2.63 11.71 -1.69
CA PHE A 26 2.33 10.33 -1.33
C PHE A 26 1.06 9.83 -1.97
N VAL A 27 0.04 10.69 -2.10
CA VAL A 27 -1.18 10.32 -2.81
C VAL A 27 -0.87 9.91 -4.26
N ILE A 28 0.01 10.66 -4.92
CA ILE A 28 0.43 10.32 -6.28
C ILE A 28 1.10 8.93 -6.32
N ILE A 29 1.95 8.64 -5.35
CA ILE A 29 2.63 7.35 -5.25
C ILE A 29 1.61 6.23 -5.06
N PHE A 30 0.65 6.43 -4.16
CA PHE A 30 -0.37 5.43 -3.89
C PHE A 30 -1.29 5.21 -5.08
N GLU A 31 -1.66 6.28 -5.78
CA GLU A 31 -2.49 6.15 -6.99
C GLU A 31 -1.76 5.40 -8.09
N ARG A 32 -0.47 5.62 -8.23
CA ARG A 32 0.33 4.88 -9.20
C ARG A 32 0.40 3.39 -8.85
N ALA A 33 0.59 3.08 -7.57
CA ALA A 33 0.59 1.70 -7.10
C ALA A 33 -0.77 1.04 -7.32
N LEU A 34 -1.85 1.79 -7.09
CA LEU A 34 -3.20 1.31 -7.31
C LEU A 34 -3.44 0.98 -8.78
N TRP A 35 -3.00 1.86 -9.67
CA TRP A 35 -3.12 1.62 -11.11
C TRP A 35 -2.43 0.31 -11.50
N LYS A 36 -1.23 0.06 -10.98
CA LYS A 36 -0.53 -1.19 -11.25
C LYS A 36 -1.29 -2.39 -10.70
N THR A 37 -1.92 -2.24 -9.55
CA THR A 37 -2.70 -3.31 -8.94
C THR A 37 -3.93 -3.63 -9.79
N GLU A 38 -4.57 -2.61 -10.35
CA GLU A 38 -5.74 -2.79 -11.20
C GLU A 38 -5.42 -3.59 -12.47
N LEU A 39 -4.19 -3.57 -12.93
CA LEU A 39 -3.79 -4.36 -14.10
C LEU A 39 -3.89 -5.87 -13.83
N ASN A 40 -3.80 -6.28 -12.57
CA ASN A 40 -3.83 -7.69 -12.19
C ASN A 40 -5.10 -8.09 -11.45
N TYR A 41 -5.76 -7.13 -10.79
CA TYR A 41 -6.93 -7.39 -9.97
C TYR A 41 -7.98 -6.34 -10.23
N VAL A 42 -9.04 -6.73 -10.91
CA VAL A 42 -10.13 -5.79 -11.24
C VAL A 42 -10.75 -5.20 -9.97
N GLU A 43 -10.77 -5.95 -8.88
CA GLU A 43 -11.34 -5.49 -7.61
C GLU A 43 -10.57 -4.34 -6.97
N ALA A 44 -9.36 -4.05 -7.44
CA ALA A 44 -8.62 -2.89 -6.95
C ALA A 44 -9.36 -1.58 -7.23
N ASP A 45 -10.29 -1.60 -8.18
CA ASP A 45 -11.16 -0.45 -8.44
C ASP A 45 -12.01 -0.04 -7.23
N LEU A 46 -12.15 -0.95 -6.26
CA LEU A 46 -12.89 -0.70 -5.02
C LEU A 46 -12.06 0.03 -3.96
N ILE A 47 -10.77 0.24 -4.22
CA ILE A 47 -9.88 0.96 -3.31
C ILE A 47 -9.89 2.43 -3.71
N HIS A 48 -10.06 3.31 -2.73
CA HIS A 48 -10.09 4.75 -2.98
C HIS A 48 -8.96 5.43 -2.22
N VAL A 49 -8.16 6.23 -2.93
CA VAL A 49 -7.02 6.95 -2.37
C VAL A 49 -7.32 8.45 -2.43
N SER A 50 -7.09 9.15 -1.32
CA SER A 50 -7.22 10.60 -1.27
C SER A 50 -6.27 11.16 -0.22
N GLU A 51 -6.23 12.48 -0.09
CA GLU A 51 -5.43 13.11 0.96
C GLU A 51 -5.92 12.75 2.36
N ALA A 52 -7.18 12.34 2.49
CA ALA A 52 -7.75 11.90 3.76
C ALA A 52 -7.30 10.50 4.15
N GLY A 53 -6.79 9.73 3.21
CA GLY A 53 -6.30 8.37 3.48
C GLY A 53 -6.75 7.37 2.43
N ILE A 54 -6.70 6.11 2.82
CA ILE A 54 -7.06 4.98 1.97
C ILE A 54 -8.38 4.41 2.46
N GLU A 55 -9.36 4.34 1.55
CA GLU A 55 -10.66 3.78 1.90
C GLU A 55 -10.82 2.39 1.31
N LEU A 56 -11.05 1.41 2.19
CA LEU A 56 -11.11 -0.01 1.83
C LEU A 56 -12.46 -0.64 2.17
N GLN A 57 -13.45 0.16 2.52
CA GLN A 57 -14.74 -0.36 2.97
C GLN A 57 -15.41 -1.25 1.92
N GLU A 58 -15.41 -0.81 0.67
CA GLU A 58 -16.02 -1.61 -0.40
C GLU A 58 -15.27 -2.90 -0.66
N LEU A 59 -13.94 -2.85 -0.60
CA LEU A 59 -13.14 -4.05 -0.80
C LEU A 59 -13.38 -5.06 0.32
N SER A 60 -13.65 -4.59 1.53
CA SER A 60 -13.89 -5.49 2.67
C SER A 60 -15.17 -6.32 2.51
N LYS A 61 -16.03 -5.97 1.56
CA LYS A 61 -17.31 -6.67 1.35
C LYS A 61 -17.23 -7.82 0.36
N ILE A 62 -16.13 -7.94 -0.37
CA ILE A 62 -15.96 -9.07 -1.30
C ILE A 62 -15.46 -10.30 -0.54
N ALA A 63 -15.31 -11.42 -1.25
CA ALA A 63 -14.81 -12.65 -0.66
C ALA A 63 -13.49 -12.41 0.07
N PRO A 64 -13.36 -12.85 1.34
CA PRO A 64 -12.16 -12.53 2.14
C PRO A 64 -10.84 -12.94 1.51
N ASP A 65 -10.80 -14.11 0.89
CA ASP A 65 -9.57 -14.57 0.25
C ASP A 65 -9.15 -13.64 -0.89
N ARG A 66 -10.13 -13.19 -1.64
CA ARG A 66 -9.88 -12.30 -2.78
C ARG A 66 -9.45 -10.92 -2.29
N ALA A 67 -10.12 -10.42 -1.25
CA ALA A 67 -9.79 -9.12 -0.67
C ALA A 67 -8.34 -9.09 -0.17
N VAL A 68 -7.90 -10.15 0.50
CA VAL A 68 -6.52 -10.25 0.99
C VAL A 68 -5.53 -10.27 -0.16
N LEU A 69 -5.84 -10.99 -1.23
CA LEU A 69 -4.98 -11.03 -2.42
C LEU A 69 -4.81 -9.64 -3.03
N VAL A 70 -5.90 -8.91 -3.18
CA VAL A 70 -5.88 -7.58 -3.77
C VAL A 70 -5.06 -6.63 -2.89
N LEU A 71 -5.28 -6.66 -1.57
CA LEU A 71 -4.53 -5.83 -0.64
C LEU A 71 -3.05 -6.16 -0.63
N THR A 72 -2.70 -7.43 -0.71
CA THR A 72 -1.30 -7.85 -0.76
C THR A 72 -0.63 -7.31 -2.02
N GLY A 73 -1.32 -7.41 -3.15
CA GLY A 73 -0.82 -6.85 -4.41
C GLY A 73 -0.63 -5.34 -4.34
N PHE A 74 -1.60 -4.65 -3.75
CA PHE A 74 -1.52 -3.20 -3.58
C PHE A 74 -0.35 -2.82 -2.69
N LEU A 75 -0.20 -3.48 -1.56
CA LEU A 75 0.88 -3.22 -0.62
C LEU A 75 2.24 -3.44 -1.28
N ASN A 76 2.40 -4.53 -2.01
CA ASN A 76 3.65 -4.80 -2.72
C ASN A 76 3.95 -3.73 -3.77
N ASN A 77 2.93 -3.29 -4.49
CA ASN A 77 3.11 -2.24 -5.49
C ASN A 77 3.46 -0.89 -4.85
N ILE A 78 2.90 -0.59 -3.67
CA ILE A 78 3.28 0.62 -2.92
C ILE A 78 4.77 0.58 -2.58
N VAL A 79 5.22 -0.53 -2.00
CA VAL A 79 6.62 -0.67 -1.60
C VAL A 79 7.54 -0.59 -2.81
N ASN A 80 7.19 -1.27 -3.90
CA ASN A 80 8.00 -1.24 -5.12
C ASN A 80 8.07 0.16 -5.72
N THR A 81 6.96 0.88 -5.72
CA THR A 81 6.94 2.25 -6.23
C THR A 81 7.82 3.16 -5.36
N LEU A 82 7.73 3.01 -4.05
CA LEU A 82 8.59 3.78 -3.13
C LEU A 82 10.06 3.47 -3.35
N VAL A 83 10.42 2.20 -3.51
CA VAL A 83 11.80 1.81 -3.75
C VAL A 83 12.33 2.46 -5.02
N GLN A 84 11.53 2.52 -6.07
CA GLN A 84 11.92 3.14 -7.32
C GLN A 84 12.16 4.64 -7.20
N LEU A 85 11.40 5.30 -6.33
CA LEU A 85 11.45 6.76 -6.22
C LEU A 85 12.44 7.26 -5.18
N ILE A 86 12.56 6.59 -4.05
CA ILE A 86 13.39 7.06 -2.94
C ILE A 86 14.48 6.08 -2.52
N GLY A 87 14.55 4.92 -3.16
CA GLY A 87 15.59 3.94 -2.89
C GLY A 87 15.27 2.95 -1.79
N LYS A 88 15.85 1.79 -1.88
CA LYS A 88 15.60 0.68 -0.96
C LYS A 88 15.99 1.00 0.48
N GLN A 89 17.12 1.69 0.64
CA GLN A 89 17.64 2.01 1.97
C GLN A 89 16.67 2.90 2.75
N LEU A 90 16.16 3.95 2.09
CA LEU A 90 15.25 4.88 2.74
C LEU A 90 13.90 4.22 3.02
N VAL A 91 13.41 3.41 2.10
CA VAL A 91 12.17 2.65 2.32
C VAL A 91 12.31 1.74 3.52
N LYS A 92 13.45 1.07 3.66
CA LYS A 92 13.71 0.21 4.81
C LYS A 92 13.62 0.99 6.11
N GLN A 93 14.21 2.18 6.16
CA GLN A 93 14.15 3.03 7.35
C GLN A 93 12.70 3.44 7.67
N LEU A 94 11.94 3.81 6.65
CA LEU A 94 10.56 4.26 6.85
C LEU A 94 9.61 3.15 7.27
N THR A 95 9.91 1.92 6.88
CA THR A 95 9.06 0.77 7.17
C THR A 95 9.55 -0.08 8.32
N GLU A 96 10.62 0.34 8.98
CA GLU A 96 11.23 -0.45 10.05
C GLU A 96 10.25 -0.74 11.18
N GLU A 97 9.43 0.24 11.53
CA GLU A 97 8.41 0.09 12.57
C GLU A 97 7.28 -0.85 12.18
N LEU A 98 7.11 -1.08 10.87
CA LEU A 98 6.05 -1.94 10.35
C LEU A 98 6.49 -3.38 10.17
N GLY A 99 7.79 -3.66 10.43
CA GLY A 99 8.34 -4.99 10.26
C GLY A 99 9.07 -5.15 8.94
N ASP A 100 9.85 -6.22 8.86
CA ASP A 100 10.76 -6.44 7.74
C ASP A 100 10.12 -7.16 6.56
N PHE A 101 8.91 -7.71 6.74
CA PHE A 101 8.36 -8.59 5.72
C PHE A 101 8.17 -7.91 4.36
N MET A 102 7.88 -6.61 4.37
CA MET A 102 7.69 -5.89 3.11
C MET A 102 8.97 -5.79 2.30
N ILE A 103 10.09 -5.66 3.00
CA ILE A 103 11.41 -5.59 2.36
C ILE A 103 11.83 -6.98 1.89
N GLU A 104 11.58 -7.99 2.69
CA GLU A 104 11.95 -9.37 2.36
C GLU A 104 11.25 -9.87 1.11
N GLU A 105 9.98 -9.49 0.92
CA GLU A 105 9.22 -9.92 -0.23
C GLU A 105 9.74 -9.34 -1.54
N ASN A 106 10.54 -8.30 -1.47
CA ASN A 106 11.05 -7.61 -2.66
C ASN A 106 12.50 -7.98 -2.99
N ASN A 107 13.04 -8.97 -2.32
CA ASN A 107 14.40 -9.43 -2.59
C ASN A 107 14.45 -10.50 -3.70
#